data_b86b6cd10cacb7368c34c44cae99bcfe
#
_entry.id   b86b6cd10cacb7368c34c44cae99bcfe
#
_cell.length_a   1.000
_cell.length_b   1.000
_cell.length_c   1.000
_cell.angle_alpha   90.00
_cell.angle_beta   90.00
_cell.angle_gamma   90.00
#
_symmetry.space_group_name_H-M   'P 1'
#
loop_
_entity.id
_entity.type
_entity.pdbx_description
1 polymer ?
#
loop_
_entity_poly.entity_id
_entity_poly.type
_entity_poly.pdbx_seq_one_letter_code
_entity_poly.pdbx_strand_id
1 'polypeptide(L)'
;MKRSRILYIAVIGFLLILTAGWVYSAQSRRTEQMEKNIQLVYSFGPNDIGYGKFRQNLEEELKAKGITPRITEFYLNCEFYNEQEEVERMRGYLDSVGDESVDMLLVVGDQAAYSVLKSAHPLLRKRPVVLSNIHFPNEEQLRQYEDAPVY
;
A
#
# COMPACT_ATOMS: atom_id res chain seq x y z
N MET A 1 -10.74 49.57 43.19
CA MET A 1 -11.58 48.44 42.68
C MET A 1 -11.58 48.27 41.17
N LYS A 2 -11.24 49.23 40.31
CA LYS A 2 -11.24 49.05 38.83
C LYS A 2 -10.04 48.23 38.29
N ARG A 3 -8.85 48.31 38.90
CA ARG A 3 -7.62 47.62 38.40
C ARG A 3 -7.66 46.10 38.52
N SER A 4 -8.32 45.53 39.53
CA SER A 4 -8.40 44.07 39.69
C SER A 4 -9.30 43.40 38.63
N ARG A 5 -10.37 44.08 38.18
CA ARG A 5 -11.28 43.54 37.13
C ARG A 5 -10.60 43.44 35.75
N ILE A 6 -9.75 44.41 35.42
CA ILE A 6 -9.00 44.41 34.15
C ILE A 6 -7.99 43.27 34.14
N LEU A 7 -7.31 42.99 35.27
CA LEU A 7 -6.37 41.89 35.40
C LEU A 7 -7.07 40.52 35.23
N TYR A 8 -8.25 40.34 35.82
CA TYR A 8 -9.04 39.11 35.66
C TYR A 8 -9.47 38.84 34.19
N ILE A 9 -9.92 39.89 33.49
CA ILE A 9 -10.31 39.78 32.09
C ILE A 9 -9.12 39.42 31.20
N ALA A 10 -7.96 39.98 31.45
CA ALA A 10 -6.73 39.68 30.72
C ALA A 10 -6.26 38.23 30.94
N VAL A 11 -6.33 37.72 32.17
CA VAL A 11 -5.96 36.32 32.48
C VAL A 11 -6.91 35.32 31.86
N ILE A 12 -8.23 35.57 31.89
CA ILE A 12 -9.21 34.72 31.27
C ILE A 12 -9.04 34.71 29.74
N GLY A 13 -8.82 35.86 29.11
CA GLY A 13 -8.54 35.99 27.70
C GLY A 13 -7.29 35.21 27.27
N PHE A 14 -6.21 35.29 28.05
CA PHE A 14 -4.98 34.55 27.80
C PHE A 14 -5.15 33.03 27.92
N LEU A 15 -5.91 32.57 28.94
CA LEU A 15 -6.26 31.15 29.11
C LEU A 15 -7.10 30.62 27.96
N LEU A 16 -8.06 31.38 27.45
CA LEU A 16 -8.89 30.98 26.29
C LEU A 16 -8.06 30.90 25.01
N ILE A 17 -7.09 31.78 24.79
CA ILE A 17 -6.18 31.72 23.64
C ILE A 17 -5.28 30.49 23.73
N LEU A 18 -4.75 30.16 24.92
CA LEU A 18 -3.94 28.94 25.09
C LEU A 18 -4.72 27.68 24.88
N THR A 19 -5.96 27.60 25.38
CA THR A 19 -6.81 26.39 25.13
C THR A 19 -7.24 26.29 23.69
N ALA A 20 -7.57 27.38 23.01
CA ALA A 20 -7.87 27.37 21.58
C ALA A 20 -6.66 26.96 20.73
N GLY A 21 -5.45 27.42 21.09
CA GLY A 21 -4.19 27.01 20.43
C GLY A 21 -3.90 25.52 20.61
N TRP A 22 -4.17 24.97 21.80
CA TRP A 22 -4.02 23.53 22.06
C TRP A 22 -5.02 22.67 21.28
N VAL A 23 -6.27 23.07 21.23
CA VAL A 23 -7.32 22.39 20.44
C VAL A 23 -7.00 22.47 18.97
N TYR A 24 -6.54 23.62 18.46
CA TYR A 24 -6.15 23.80 17.07
C TYR A 24 -4.93 22.95 16.71
N SER A 25 -3.91 22.88 17.57
CA SER A 25 -2.72 22.05 17.35
C SER A 25 -3.01 20.55 17.48
N ALA A 26 -3.94 20.15 18.33
CA ALA A 26 -4.39 18.77 18.44
C ALA A 26 -5.23 18.33 17.21
N GLN A 27 -5.99 19.26 16.64
CA GLN A 27 -6.81 19.02 15.45
C GLN A 27 -5.99 19.03 14.15
N SER A 28 -4.90 19.81 14.12
CA SER A 28 -3.92 19.83 13.00
C SER A 28 -3.00 18.60 12.97
N ARG A 29 -2.93 17.84 14.05
CA ARG A 29 -2.31 16.51 14.10
C ARG A 29 -3.29 15.38 13.73
N ARG A 30 -4.41 15.67 13.11
CA ARG A 30 -5.05 14.63 12.29
C ARG A 30 -4.05 14.28 11.20
N THR A 31 -3.35 13.21 11.42
CA THR A 31 -2.47 12.53 10.47
C THR A 31 -3.14 12.64 9.12
N GLU A 32 -2.54 13.38 8.20
CA GLU A 32 -2.95 13.38 6.80
C GLU A 32 -2.97 11.92 6.40
N GLN A 33 -4.16 11.35 6.30
CA GLN A 33 -4.30 9.94 5.97
C GLN A 33 -3.72 9.77 4.58
N MET A 34 -2.59 9.10 4.51
CA MET A 34 -1.85 8.90 3.27
C MET A 34 -2.60 7.85 2.45
N GLU A 35 -3.32 8.30 1.43
CA GLU A 35 -3.96 7.38 0.48
C GLU A 35 -2.88 6.69 -0.36
N LYS A 36 -2.95 5.35 -0.47
CA LYS A 36 -2.01 4.53 -1.23
C LYS A 36 -2.72 3.55 -2.15
N ASN A 37 -2.35 3.60 -3.43
CA ASN A 37 -2.87 2.68 -4.44
C ASN A 37 -2.00 1.43 -4.49
N ILE A 38 -2.56 0.31 -4.06
CA ILE A 38 -1.88 -0.98 -3.98
C ILE A 38 -2.49 -1.93 -5.00
N GLN A 39 -1.65 -2.45 -5.88
CA GLN A 39 -2.04 -3.54 -6.78
C GLN A 39 -1.70 -4.86 -6.08
N LEU A 40 -2.72 -5.64 -5.79
CA LEU A 40 -2.61 -6.92 -5.09
C LEU A 40 -2.81 -8.05 -6.12
N VAL A 41 -1.74 -8.79 -6.36
CA VAL A 41 -1.68 -9.82 -7.40
C VAL A 41 -1.61 -11.19 -6.76
N TYR A 42 -2.50 -12.09 -7.14
CA TYR A 42 -2.58 -13.44 -6.63
C TYR A 42 -2.29 -14.51 -7.69
N SER A 43 -1.69 -15.61 -7.28
CA SER A 43 -1.42 -16.77 -8.17
C SER A 43 -2.71 -17.45 -8.64
N PHE A 44 -3.62 -17.74 -7.73
CA PHE A 44 -4.85 -18.49 -7.98
C PHE A 44 -6.07 -17.57 -8.18
N GLY A 45 -7.22 -18.19 -8.39
CA GLY A 45 -8.50 -17.48 -8.56
C GLY A 45 -9.06 -16.89 -7.27
N PRO A 46 -10.12 -16.06 -7.37
CA PRO A 46 -10.68 -15.31 -6.22
C PRO A 46 -11.34 -16.20 -5.14
N ASN A 47 -11.58 -17.46 -5.44
CA ASN A 47 -12.18 -18.41 -4.51
C ASN A 47 -11.17 -19.11 -3.59
N ASP A 48 -9.88 -18.77 -3.70
CA ASP A 48 -8.88 -19.31 -2.77
C ASP A 48 -9.17 -18.84 -1.33
N ILE A 49 -9.21 -19.81 -0.40
CA ILE A 49 -9.70 -19.60 0.98
C ILE A 49 -8.83 -18.59 1.75
N GLY A 50 -7.55 -18.47 1.42
CA GLY A 50 -6.60 -17.61 2.13
C GLY A 50 -6.67 -16.12 1.75
N TYR A 51 -7.07 -15.81 0.53
CA TYR A 51 -6.92 -14.46 -0.02
C TYR A 51 -7.79 -13.39 0.64
N GLY A 52 -9.04 -13.70 0.94
CA GLY A 52 -9.93 -12.78 1.65
C GLY A 52 -9.39 -12.39 3.03
N LYS A 53 -8.85 -13.37 3.77
CA LYS A 53 -8.25 -13.12 5.09
C LYS A 53 -6.95 -12.34 4.98
N PHE A 54 -6.11 -12.64 3.99
CA PHE A 54 -4.88 -11.91 3.71
C PHE A 54 -5.18 -10.43 3.43
N ARG A 55 -6.11 -10.16 2.54
CA ARG A 55 -6.54 -8.79 2.20
C ARG A 55 -7.06 -8.03 3.42
N GLN A 56 -7.95 -8.65 4.19
CA GLN A 56 -8.50 -8.04 5.40
C GLN A 56 -7.38 -7.65 6.39
N ASN A 57 -6.47 -8.57 6.69
CA ASN A 57 -5.36 -8.30 7.60
C ASN A 57 -4.45 -7.17 7.06
N LEU A 58 -4.16 -7.17 5.77
CA LEU A 58 -3.38 -6.11 5.12
C LEU A 58 -4.03 -4.73 5.30
N GLU A 59 -5.34 -4.63 5.04
CA GLU A 59 -6.08 -3.38 5.21
C GLU A 59 -6.08 -2.90 6.66
N GLU A 60 -6.28 -3.81 7.62
CA GLU A 60 -6.29 -3.49 9.05
C GLU A 60 -4.92 -2.97 9.52
N GLU A 61 -3.83 -3.63 9.11
CA GLU A 61 -2.46 -3.23 9.46
C GLU A 61 -2.08 -1.88 8.84
N LEU A 62 -2.43 -1.63 7.58
CA LEU A 62 -2.15 -0.36 6.92
C LEU A 62 -2.93 0.79 7.58
N LYS A 63 -4.22 0.57 7.88
CA LYS A 63 -5.05 1.55 8.59
C LYS A 63 -4.52 1.85 9.99
N ALA A 64 -4.04 0.84 10.71
CA ALA A 64 -3.40 1.04 12.01
C ALA A 64 -2.13 1.90 11.94
N LYS A 65 -1.47 1.92 10.79
CA LYS A 65 -0.30 2.78 10.50
C LYS A 65 -0.67 4.15 9.90
N GLY A 66 -1.95 4.50 9.82
CA GLY A 66 -2.42 5.77 9.26
C GLY A 66 -2.44 5.82 7.73
N ILE A 67 -2.33 4.67 7.06
CA ILE A 67 -2.40 4.54 5.60
C ILE A 67 -3.83 4.14 5.23
N THR A 68 -4.45 4.86 4.30
CA THR A 68 -5.73 4.48 3.69
C THR A 68 -5.44 3.75 2.37
N PRO A 69 -5.49 2.41 2.34
CA PRO A 69 -5.19 1.68 1.13
C PRO A 69 -6.38 1.71 0.16
N ARG A 70 -6.08 1.96 -1.11
CA ARG A 70 -6.98 1.66 -2.23
C ARG A 70 -6.43 0.41 -2.92
N ILE A 71 -7.03 -0.74 -2.66
CA ILE A 71 -6.56 -2.03 -3.14
C ILE A 71 -7.34 -2.43 -4.39
N THR A 72 -6.60 -2.68 -5.47
CA THR A 72 -7.10 -3.32 -6.70
C THR A 72 -6.53 -4.72 -6.77
N GLU A 73 -7.35 -5.72 -7.03
CA GLU A 73 -6.95 -7.13 -7.07
C GLU A 73 -6.88 -7.64 -8.50
N PHE A 74 -5.82 -8.41 -8.79
CA PHE A 74 -5.68 -9.17 -10.00
C PHE A 74 -5.40 -10.64 -9.67
N TYR A 75 -6.09 -11.52 -10.34
CA TYR A 75 -5.98 -12.97 -10.18
C TYR A 75 -5.37 -13.56 -11.44
N LEU A 76 -4.18 -14.16 -11.30
CA LEU A 76 -3.48 -14.79 -12.42
C LEU A 76 -4.24 -16.02 -12.93
N ASN A 77 -4.93 -16.73 -12.01
CA ASN A 77 -5.65 -17.97 -12.26
C ASN A 77 -4.73 -19.05 -12.88
N CYS A 78 -3.56 -19.24 -12.27
CA CYS A 78 -2.50 -20.14 -12.80
C CYS A 78 -2.97 -21.59 -13.00
N GLU A 79 -4.05 -22.00 -12.37
CA GLU A 79 -4.67 -23.29 -12.57
C GLU A 79 -5.25 -23.53 -13.98
N PHE A 80 -5.42 -22.47 -14.78
CA PHE A 80 -6.03 -22.53 -16.12
C PHE A 80 -5.08 -22.20 -17.26
N TYR A 81 -3.87 -21.72 -16.96
CA TYR A 81 -2.94 -21.21 -17.96
C TYR A 81 -1.57 -21.90 -17.85
N ASN A 82 -0.87 -22.00 -18.96
CA ASN A 82 0.52 -22.39 -18.94
C ASN A 82 1.43 -21.18 -18.63
N GLU A 83 2.70 -21.45 -18.34
CA GLU A 83 3.69 -20.45 -17.94
C GLU A 83 3.78 -19.24 -18.89
N GLN A 84 3.78 -19.49 -20.20
CA GLN A 84 3.87 -18.42 -21.19
C GLN A 84 2.63 -17.54 -21.17
N GLU A 85 1.46 -18.14 -21.11
CA GLU A 85 0.18 -17.44 -21.02
C GLU A 85 0.09 -16.62 -19.74
N GLU A 86 0.57 -17.15 -18.61
CA GLU A 86 0.63 -16.43 -17.32
C GLU A 86 1.48 -15.17 -17.43
N VAL A 87 2.66 -15.26 -18.04
CA VAL A 87 3.56 -14.10 -18.23
C VAL A 87 2.94 -13.06 -19.15
N GLU A 88 2.28 -13.50 -20.23
CA GLU A 88 1.59 -12.59 -21.17
C GLU A 88 0.41 -11.89 -20.50
N ARG A 89 -0.40 -12.61 -19.74
CA ARG A 89 -1.51 -12.06 -18.94
C ARG A 89 -1.01 -11.05 -17.91
N MET A 90 0.06 -11.39 -17.21
CA MET A 90 0.68 -10.49 -16.22
C MET A 90 1.18 -9.21 -16.88
N ARG A 91 1.85 -9.32 -18.02
CA ARG A 91 2.31 -8.15 -18.78
C ARG A 91 1.13 -7.28 -19.21
N GLY A 92 0.10 -7.86 -19.80
CA GLY A 92 -1.11 -7.14 -20.20
C GLY A 92 -1.81 -6.43 -19.02
N TYR A 93 -1.84 -7.05 -17.85
CA TYR A 93 -2.34 -6.41 -16.65
C TYR A 93 -1.48 -5.22 -16.25
N LEU A 94 -0.17 -5.38 -16.13
CA LEU A 94 0.75 -4.30 -15.75
C LEU A 94 0.73 -3.14 -16.75
N ASP A 95 0.60 -3.41 -18.05
CA ASP A 95 0.41 -2.39 -19.09
C ASP A 95 -0.89 -1.60 -18.88
N SER A 96 -1.95 -2.26 -18.42
CA SER A 96 -3.27 -1.64 -18.19
C SER A 96 -3.33 -0.73 -16.97
N VAL A 97 -2.49 -0.96 -15.98
CA VAL A 97 -2.54 -0.25 -14.69
C VAL A 97 -1.92 1.14 -14.79
N GLY A 98 -0.86 1.32 -15.56
CA GLY A 98 -0.13 2.58 -15.71
C GLY A 98 0.73 2.97 -14.51
N ASP A 99 1.92 3.49 -14.78
CA ASP A 99 2.95 3.79 -13.76
C ASP A 99 2.50 4.77 -12.66
N GLU A 100 1.71 5.79 -13.01
CA GLU A 100 1.36 6.88 -12.09
C GLU A 100 0.25 6.51 -11.11
N SER A 101 -0.50 5.46 -11.42
CA SER A 101 -1.62 5.00 -10.59
C SER A 101 -1.25 3.97 -9.52
N VAL A 102 0.03 3.59 -9.41
CA VAL A 102 0.52 2.54 -8.51
C VAL A 102 1.53 3.10 -7.53
N ASP A 103 1.26 2.95 -6.24
CA ASP A 103 2.24 3.22 -5.18
C ASP A 103 3.06 1.97 -4.84
N MET A 104 2.43 0.78 -4.92
CA MET A 104 3.08 -0.49 -4.60
C MET A 104 2.39 -1.64 -5.32
N LEU A 105 3.18 -2.62 -5.74
CA LEU A 105 2.72 -3.93 -6.21
C LEU A 105 2.99 -4.96 -5.09
N LEU A 106 1.95 -5.62 -4.60
CA LEU A 106 2.05 -6.71 -3.63
C LEU A 106 1.65 -8.02 -4.32
N VAL A 107 2.58 -8.95 -4.40
CA VAL A 107 2.46 -10.19 -5.16
C VAL A 107 2.43 -11.37 -4.21
N VAL A 108 1.42 -12.21 -4.33
CA VAL A 108 1.16 -13.31 -3.40
C VAL A 108 1.21 -14.66 -4.11
N GLY A 109 2.17 -15.48 -3.70
CA GLY A 109 2.40 -16.84 -4.19
C GLY A 109 3.42 -16.96 -5.32
N ASP A 110 3.94 -18.16 -5.48
CA ASP A 110 5.09 -18.46 -6.34
C ASP A 110 4.85 -18.15 -7.83
N GLN A 111 3.70 -18.57 -8.39
CA GLN A 111 3.40 -18.40 -9.82
C GLN A 111 3.21 -16.92 -10.19
N ALA A 112 2.53 -16.15 -9.32
CA ALA A 112 2.38 -14.71 -9.52
C ALA A 112 3.75 -14.00 -9.45
N ALA A 113 4.59 -14.35 -8.47
CA ALA A 113 5.93 -13.79 -8.35
C ALA A 113 6.80 -14.12 -9.57
N TYR A 114 6.79 -15.38 -10.00
CA TYR A 114 7.50 -15.81 -11.19
C TYR A 114 7.03 -15.04 -12.44
N SER A 115 5.74 -14.95 -12.68
CA SER A 115 5.17 -14.28 -13.85
C SER A 115 5.43 -12.76 -13.83
N VAL A 116 5.38 -12.11 -12.66
CA VAL A 116 5.74 -10.71 -12.49
C VAL A 116 7.20 -10.49 -12.85
N LEU A 117 8.12 -11.22 -12.26
CA LEU A 117 9.55 -11.07 -12.53
C LEU A 117 9.89 -11.36 -13.98
N LYS A 118 9.35 -12.45 -14.55
CA LYS A 118 9.59 -12.85 -15.94
C LYS A 118 8.94 -11.92 -16.97
N SER A 119 7.91 -11.15 -16.59
CA SER A 119 7.33 -10.13 -17.45
C SER A 119 8.33 -9.06 -17.86
N ALA A 120 9.35 -8.82 -17.04
CA ALA A 120 10.36 -7.76 -17.20
C ALA A 120 9.74 -6.38 -17.43
N HIS A 121 8.56 -6.13 -16.85
CA HIS A 121 7.83 -4.88 -17.05
C HIS A 121 8.57 -3.70 -16.40
N PRO A 122 8.63 -2.51 -17.04
CA PRO A 122 9.34 -1.34 -16.52
C PRO A 122 8.89 -0.85 -15.14
N LEU A 123 7.62 -1.10 -14.77
CA LEU A 123 7.04 -0.76 -13.49
C LEU A 123 7.84 -1.37 -12.32
N LEU A 124 8.40 -2.58 -12.50
CA LEU A 124 9.17 -3.28 -11.47
C LEU A 124 10.47 -2.56 -11.06
N ARG A 125 10.96 -1.66 -11.90
CA ARG A 125 12.14 -0.82 -11.59
C ARG A 125 11.78 0.56 -11.05
N LYS A 126 10.51 0.93 -11.11
CA LYS A 126 10.03 2.27 -10.73
C LYS A 126 9.23 2.27 -9.44
N ARG A 127 8.58 1.18 -9.11
CA ARG A 127 7.66 1.08 -7.98
C ARG A 127 8.07 -0.05 -7.05
N PRO A 128 7.85 0.09 -5.74
CA PRO A 128 8.06 -0.99 -4.78
C PRO A 128 7.24 -2.23 -5.17
N VAL A 129 7.91 -3.37 -5.25
CA VAL A 129 7.32 -4.69 -5.45
C VAL A 129 7.63 -5.54 -4.24
N VAL A 130 6.59 -6.00 -3.55
CA VAL A 130 6.72 -6.89 -2.40
C VAL A 130 6.26 -8.28 -2.80
N LEU A 131 7.13 -9.26 -2.69
CA LEU A 131 6.83 -10.66 -2.93
C LEU A 131 6.48 -11.32 -1.61
N SER A 132 5.31 -11.92 -1.51
CA SER A 132 4.80 -12.51 -0.27
C SER A 132 4.36 -13.95 -0.49
N ASN A 133 4.49 -14.78 0.56
CA ASN A 133 4.11 -16.19 0.52
C ASN A 133 4.82 -16.98 -0.59
N ILE A 134 6.13 -16.74 -0.71
CA ILE A 134 6.99 -17.40 -1.68
C ILE A 134 7.67 -18.58 -1.00
N HIS A 135 7.38 -19.78 -1.50
CA HIS A 135 7.93 -21.04 -0.98
C HIS A 135 9.16 -21.49 -1.79
N PHE A 136 9.17 -21.16 -3.08
CA PHE A 136 10.20 -21.59 -4.03
C PHE A 136 10.77 -20.36 -4.77
N PRO A 137 11.58 -19.52 -4.12
CA PRO A 137 12.13 -18.33 -4.75
C PRO A 137 13.09 -18.71 -5.90
N ASN A 138 12.93 -18.07 -7.05
CA ASN A 138 13.88 -18.21 -8.14
C ASN A 138 14.99 -17.17 -7.99
N GLU A 139 16.10 -17.58 -7.37
CA GLU A 139 17.21 -16.68 -7.07
C GLU A 139 17.86 -16.07 -8.33
N GLU A 140 17.88 -16.78 -9.44
CA GLU A 140 18.44 -16.26 -10.70
C GLU A 140 17.59 -15.12 -11.26
N GLN A 141 16.26 -15.24 -11.17
CA GLN A 141 15.38 -14.15 -11.54
C GLN A 141 15.46 -12.98 -10.58
N LEU A 142 15.52 -13.22 -9.27
CA LEU A 142 15.64 -12.16 -8.26
C LEU A 142 16.92 -11.36 -8.45
N ARG A 143 18.05 -12.00 -8.78
CA ARG A 143 19.32 -11.30 -9.07
C ARG A 143 19.22 -10.26 -10.18
N GLN A 144 18.31 -10.43 -11.15
CA GLN A 144 18.11 -9.45 -12.22
C GLN A 144 17.47 -8.14 -11.71
N TYR A 145 16.99 -8.14 -10.48
CA TYR A 145 16.31 -7.01 -9.83
C TYR A 145 17.02 -6.53 -8.56
N GLU A 146 18.31 -6.90 -8.35
CA GLU A 146 19.08 -6.46 -7.16
C GLU A 146 19.12 -4.94 -7.02
N ASP A 147 19.15 -4.20 -8.14
CA ASP A 147 19.14 -2.73 -8.17
C ASP A 147 17.72 -2.12 -8.28
N ALA A 148 16.68 -2.94 -8.16
CA ALA A 148 15.29 -2.53 -8.25
C ALA A 148 14.58 -2.63 -6.88
N PRO A 149 13.50 -1.87 -6.63
CA PRO A 149 12.77 -1.93 -5.36
C PRO A 149 11.87 -3.18 -5.28
N VAL A 150 12.47 -4.36 -5.43
CA VAL A 150 11.83 -5.69 -5.32
C VAL A 150 12.29 -6.33 -4.01
N TYR A 151 11.35 -6.74 -3.14
CA TYR A 151 11.55 -7.21 -1.78
C TYR A 151 10.86 -8.54 -1.51
#